data_b050d36e40d72057cae4dc865c2676db
#
_entry.id   b050d36e40d72057cae4dc865c2676db
#
_cell.length_a   1.000
_cell.length_b   1.000
_cell.length_c   1.000
_cell.angle_alpha   90.00
_cell.angle_beta   90.00
_cell.angle_gamma   90.00
#
_symmetry.space_group_name_H-M   'P 1'
#
loop_
_entity.id
_entity.type
_entity.pdbx_description
1 polymer ?
#
loop_
_entity_poly.entity_id
_entity_poly.type
_entity_poly.pdbx_seq_one_letter_code
_entity_poly.pdbx_strand_id
1 'polypeptide(L)'
;KAGDDIQLGNFSVTPFLVDHSAYDSYMFLIKAEGKKILHTGDFRTHGFRGKGVLPMLRKYVGPVDVLIIEGTSLSNDGLPSVSESQLQHKAKELLSSYKYVFVICPSTNIDRIASFHEATPRGKYFLCDAYQKDIIEIARKHGGVHSSLYSFRKALVYNRFLEEKAERAGFCMMVRTSGRFLETLKKYRENHNSECLLIYSMWDGYLRQSGNVSQSLMDGFQNSIHLHTSGHATNQAIVEVCSTVRPTRAIIPIHTFSPAKFAGLGLPFHIEHLSDGQVFEVK
;
A
#
# COMPACT_ATOMS: atom_id res chain seq x y z
N LYS A 1 8.32 9.67 17.85
CA LYS A 1 7.17 8.75 17.91
C LYS A 1 6.00 9.40 17.18
N ALA A 2 5.14 8.61 16.54
CA ALA A 2 3.97 9.20 15.87
C ALA A 2 3.12 9.99 16.87
N GLY A 3 2.76 11.23 16.50
CA GLY A 3 1.99 12.14 17.33
C GLY A 3 2.81 12.99 18.32
N ASP A 4 4.10 12.72 18.47
CA ASP A 4 4.96 13.54 19.33
C ASP A 4 5.54 14.71 18.53
N ASP A 5 5.52 15.92 19.10
CA ASP A 5 6.16 17.08 18.51
C ASP A 5 7.68 16.97 18.60
N ILE A 6 8.35 17.12 17.47
CA ILE A 6 9.82 17.11 17.34
C ILE A 6 10.29 18.52 17.03
N GLN A 7 11.09 19.11 17.93
CA GLN A 7 11.64 20.44 17.73
C GLN A 7 12.92 20.36 16.86
N LEU A 8 12.92 21.05 15.72
CA LEU A 8 14.05 21.15 14.79
C LEU A 8 14.40 22.63 14.56
N GLY A 9 15.26 23.20 15.40
CA GLY A 9 15.53 24.64 15.40
C GLY A 9 14.25 25.44 15.67
N ASN A 10 13.86 26.30 14.74
CA ASN A 10 12.64 27.13 14.83
C ASN A 10 11.37 26.42 14.33
N PHE A 11 11.49 25.16 13.90
CA PHE A 11 10.36 24.36 13.42
C PHE A 11 9.92 23.35 14.48
N SER A 12 8.60 23.16 14.60
CA SER A 12 8.03 22.00 15.27
C SER A 12 7.42 21.08 14.21
N VAL A 13 7.76 19.81 14.24
CA VAL A 13 7.28 18.80 13.28
C VAL A 13 6.59 17.68 14.04
N THR A 14 5.32 17.44 13.71
CA THR A 14 4.53 16.32 14.27
C THR A 14 4.27 15.27 13.18
N PRO A 15 4.86 14.07 13.26
CA PRO A 15 4.56 12.97 12.33
C PRO A 15 3.27 12.27 12.73
N PHE A 16 2.38 12.01 11.76
CA PHE A 16 1.18 11.22 11.93
C PHE A 16 1.23 9.99 11.03
N LEU A 17 1.11 8.81 11.63
CA LEU A 17 1.04 7.55 10.89
C LEU A 17 -0.23 7.53 10.01
N VAL A 18 -0.07 7.19 8.75
CA VAL A 18 -1.17 7.12 7.78
C VAL A 18 -1.24 5.76 7.09
N ASP A 19 -2.32 5.53 6.39
CA ASP A 19 -2.49 4.37 5.53
C ASP A 19 -1.83 4.63 4.17
N HIS A 20 -0.98 3.73 3.76
CA HIS A 20 -0.38 3.66 2.43
C HIS A 20 0.00 2.20 2.12
N SER A 21 0.32 1.87 0.86
CA SER A 21 0.77 0.52 0.50
C SER A 21 2.09 0.13 1.17
N ALA A 22 3.01 1.07 1.37
CA ALA A 22 4.18 0.87 2.21
C ALA A 22 3.80 1.05 3.68
N TYR A 23 4.17 0.08 4.52
CA TYR A 23 3.98 0.18 5.96
C TYR A 23 4.85 1.30 6.54
N ASP A 24 4.37 1.96 7.62
CA ASP A 24 5.12 3.01 8.32
C ASP A 24 5.28 4.32 7.51
N SER A 25 4.20 4.73 6.82
CA SER A 25 4.12 6.00 6.09
C SER A 25 3.54 7.11 6.97
N TYR A 26 4.00 8.35 6.77
CA TYR A 26 3.65 9.48 7.62
C TYR A 26 3.20 10.71 6.84
N MET A 27 2.24 11.45 7.40
CA MET A 27 2.01 12.87 7.17
C MET A 27 2.80 13.68 8.19
N PHE A 28 3.20 14.88 7.82
CA PHE A 28 3.94 15.78 8.71
C PHE A 28 3.20 17.11 8.86
N LEU A 29 2.82 17.46 10.10
CA LEU A 29 2.38 18.81 10.43
C LEU A 29 3.61 19.62 10.84
N ILE A 30 3.94 20.63 10.07
CA ILE A 30 5.08 21.53 10.28
C ILE A 30 4.53 22.87 10.78
N LYS A 31 5.07 23.36 11.89
CA LYS A 31 4.72 24.66 12.46
C LYS A 31 5.98 25.52 12.55
N ALA A 32 5.90 26.73 12.05
CA ALA A 32 6.97 27.72 12.13
C ALA A 32 6.36 29.12 12.05
N GLU A 33 6.85 30.08 12.85
CA GLU A 33 6.45 31.48 12.79
C GLU A 33 4.92 31.71 12.81
N GLY A 34 4.20 30.93 13.59
CA GLY A 34 2.72 30.97 13.67
C GLY A 34 1.97 30.38 12.49
N LYS A 35 2.67 29.85 11.48
CA LYS A 35 2.10 29.16 10.32
C LYS A 35 2.04 27.66 10.52
N LYS A 36 1.07 27.02 9.83
CA LYS A 36 0.88 25.58 9.82
C LYS A 36 0.93 25.05 8.38
N ILE A 37 1.79 24.08 8.13
CA ILE A 37 1.90 23.39 6.84
C ILE A 37 1.65 21.92 7.08
N LEU A 38 0.72 21.31 6.34
CA LEU A 38 0.55 19.87 6.32
C LEU A 38 1.15 19.30 5.04
N HIS A 39 2.12 18.40 5.17
CA HIS A 39 2.65 17.61 4.08
C HIS A 39 2.11 16.17 4.19
N THR A 40 1.31 15.73 3.23
CA THR A 40 0.64 14.44 3.34
C THR A 40 1.58 13.26 3.12
N GLY A 41 2.69 13.43 2.40
CA GLY A 41 3.34 12.27 1.78
C GLY A 41 2.33 11.51 0.94
N ASP A 42 2.62 10.26 0.65
CA ASP A 42 1.70 9.35 -0.01
C ASP A 42 0.75 8.73 1.02
N PHE A 43 -0.54 8.70 0.71
CA PHE A 43 -1.54 8.14 1.60
C PHE A 43 -2.72 7.53 0.83
N ARG A 44 -3.52 6.74 1.53
CA ARG A 44 -4.83 6.26 1.05
C ARG A 44 -5.84 6.22 2.20
N THR A 45 -7.12 6.08 1.87
CA THR A 45 -8.20 5.93 2.88
C THR A 45 -8.96 4.62 2.77
N HIS A 46 -8.59 3.77 1.81
CA HIS A 46 -9.27 2.51 1.49
C HIS A 46 -8.49 1.24 1.91
N GLY A 47 -7.36 1.38 2.60
CA GLY A 47 -6.67 0.30 3.30
C GLY A 47 -7.24 0.06 4.69
N PHE A 48 -6.63 -0.82 5.47
CA PHE A 48 -7.14 -1.19 6.80
C PHE A 48 -7.09 -0.06 7.82
N ARG A 49 -6.10 0.83 7.70
CA ARG A 49 -5.91 1.98 8.59
C ARG A 49 -6.57 3.26 8.08
N GLY A 50 -7.08 3.24 6.85
CA GLY A 50 -7.64 4.41 6.16
C GLY A 50 -8.75 5.12 6.93
N LYS A 51 -9.57 4.36 7.69
CA LYS A 51 -10.63 4.91 8.56
C LYS A 51 -10.12 5.91 9.60
N GLY A 52 -8.85 5.83 9.99
CA GLY A 52 -8.22 6.71 10.98
C GLY A 52 -7.75 8.05 10.43
N VAL A 53 -7.57 8.20 9.11
CA VAL A 53 -6.94 9.39 8.51
C VAL A 53 -7.75 10.66 8.78
N LEU A 54 -9.00 10.70 8.38
CA LEU A 54 -9.84 11.91 8.56
C LEU A 54 -10.12 12.24 10.04
N PRO A 55 -10.45 11.28 10.93
CA PRO A 55 -10.57 11.55 12.36
C PRO A 55 -9.28 12.10 12.98
N MET A 56 -8.13 11.58 12.59
CA MET A 56 -6.83 12.07 13.04
C MET A 56 -6.61 13.52 12.61
N LEU A 57 -6.86 13.84 11.34
CA LEU A 57 -6.73 15.21 10.81
C LEU A 57 -7.65 16.18 11.53
N ARG A 58 -8.92 15.82 11.78
CA ARG A 58 -9.87 16.66 12.52
C ARG A 58 -9.42 16.92 13.95
N LYS A 59 -8.91 15.89 14.63
CA LYS A 59 -8.58 15.99 16.05
C LYS A 59 -7.24 16.68 16.32
N TYR A 60 -6.24 16.46 15.48
CA TYR A 60 -4.86 16.86 15.81
C TYR A 60 -4.26 17.91 14.87
N VAL A 61 -4.81 18.08 13.67
CA VAL A 61 -4.31 19.02 12.68
C VAL A 61 -5.21 20.25 12.59
N GLY A 62 -6.49 20.07 12.25
CA GLY A 62 -7.43 21.17 12.01
C GLY A 62 -7.05 22.01 10.78
N PRO A 63 -7.51 23.29 10.69
CA PRO A 63 -7.15 24.17 9.60
C PRO A 63 -5.64 24.43 9.51
N VAL A 64 -5.13 24.54 8.28
CA VAL A 64 -3.70 24.81 7.98
C VAL A 64 -3.56 26.02 7.06
N ASP A 65 -2.39 26.62 7.00
CA ASP A 65 -2.10 27.70 6.03
C ASP A 65 -1.84 27.10 4.64
N VAL A 66 -1.01 26.06 4.57
CA VAL A 66 -0.65 25.39 3.32
C VAL A 66 -0.86 23.89 3.46
N LEU A 67 -1.43 23.28 2.42
CA LEU A 67 -1.56 21.84 2.26
C LEU A 67 -0.70 21.39 1.07
N ILE A 68 0.33 20.59 1.34
CA ILE A 68 1.13 19.91 0.32
C ILE A 68 0.57 18.49 0.22
N ILE A 69 -0.02 18.11 -0.92
CA ILE A 69 -0.80 16.89 -1.06
C ILE A 69 -0.50 16.13 -2.34
N GLU A 70 -0.41 14.80 -2.24
CA GLU A 70 -0.25 13.92 -3.39
C GLU A 70 -1.45 13.97 -4.35
N GLY A 71 -1.18 13.69 -5.63
CA GLY A 71 -2.20 13.58 -6.67
C GLY A 71 -1.94 12.46 -7.66
N THR A 72 -1.32 11.37 -7.23
CA THR A 72 -0.93 10.23 -8.08
C THR A 72 -2.12 9.66 -8.86
N SER A 73 -3.27 9.49 -8.22
CA SER A 73 -4.46 8.89 -8.82
C SER A 73 -5.21 9.82 -9.79
N LEU A 74 -4.93 11.12 -9.78
CA LEU A 74 -5.59 12.08 -10.68
C LEU A 74 -5.29 11.82 -12.16
N SER A 75 -4.19 11.12 -12.45
CA SER A 75 -3.84 10.70 -13.81
C SER A 75 -4.69 9.53 -14.31
N ASN A 76 -5.31 8.78 -13.41
CA ASN A 76 -6.09 7.58 -13.70
C ASN A 76 -7.58 7.93 -13.60
N ASP A 77 -8.24 8.15 -14.71
CA ASP A 77 -9.63 8.62 -14.89
C ASP A 77 -10.69 8.04 -13.90
N GLY A 78 -10.47 8.24 -12.60
CA GLY A 78 -11.48 8.02 -11.56
C GLY A 78 -12.00 6.58 -11.38
N LEU A 79 -11.24 5.58 -11.78
CA LEU A 79 -11.60 4.18 -11.54
C LEU A 79 -11.84 3.95 -10.04
N PRO A 80 -12.97 3.33 -9.66
CA PRO A 80 -13.27 3.07 -8.27
C PRO A 80 -12.17 2.20 -7.66
N SER A 81 -11.55 2.69 -6.62
CA SER A 81 -10.53 1.93 -5.89
C SER A 81 -11.20 0.84 -5.07
N VAL A 82 -10.85 -0.41 -5.33
CA VAL A 82 -11.23 -1.54 -4.47
C VAL A 82 -10.57 -1.38 -3.11
N SER A 83 -11.31 -1.53 -2.01
CA SER A 83 -10.70 -1.47 -0.68
C SER A 83 -9.84 -2.72 -0.39
N GLU A 84 -8.90 -2.60 0.55
CA GLU A 84 -8.08 -3.73 0.97
C GLU A 84 -8.94 -4.88 1.54
N SER A 85 -10.07 -4.55 2.20
CA SER A 85 -11.03 -5.55 2.70
C SER A 85 -11.77 -6.28 1.58
N GLN A 86 -12.15 -5.59 0.50
CA GLN A 86 -12.75 -6.22 -0.67
C GLN A 86 -11.74 -7.11 -1.39
N LEU A 87 -10.49 -6.66 -1.51
CA LEU A 87 -9.40 -7.47 -2.06
C LEU A 87 -9.17 -8.74 -1.22
N GLN A 88 -9.14 -8.61 0.11
CA GLN A 88 -9.03 -9.76 1.03
C GLN A 88 -10.16 -10.76 0.83
N HIS A 89 -11.39 -10.28 0.65
CA HIS A 89 -12.53 -11.15 0.38
C HIS A 89 -12.34 -11.93 -0.94
N LYS A 90 -11.94 -11.24 -2.01
CA LYS A 90 -11.64 -11.87 -3.29
C LYS A 90 -10.48 -12.87 -3.20
N ALA A 91 -9.44 -12.54 -2.47
CA ALA A 91 -8.32 -13.43 -2.19
C ALA A 91 -8.78 -14.72 -1.50
N LYS A 92 -9.74 -14.64 -0.55
CA LYS A 92 -10.28 -15.81 0.15
C LYS A 92 -11.01 -16.78 -0.80
N GLU A 93 -11.79 -16.26 -1.75
CA GLU A 93 -12.43 -17.09 -2.78
C GLU A 93 -11.38 -17.83 -3.62
N LEU A 94 -10.39 -17.09 -4.12
CA LEU A 94 -9.33 -17.65 -4.97
C LEU A 94 -8.49 -18.70 -4.24
N LEU A 95 -8.08 -18.41 -3.00
CA LEU A 95 -7.32 -19.32 -2.16
C LEU A 95 -8.11 -20.58 -1.78
N SER A 96 -9.43 -20.54 -1.82
CA SER A 96 -10.27 -21.71 -1.63
C SER A 96 -10.38 -22.56 -2.89
N SER A 97 -10.30 -21.95 -4.07
CA SER A 97 -10.49 -22.60 -5.37
C SER A 97 -9.23 -23.26 -5.92
N TYR A 98 -8.04 -22.74 -5.59
CA TYR A 98 -6.76 -23.23 -6.11
C TYR A 98 -5.91 -23.83 -4.99
N LYS A 99 -5.27 -24.97 -5.26
CA LYS A 99 -4.43 -25.67 -4.27
C LYS A 99 -3.14 -24.90 -3.98
N TYR A 100 -2.49 -24.40 -5.01
CA TYR A 100 -1.22 -23.66 -4.93
C TYR A 100 -1.40 -22.24 -5.45
N VAL A 101 -1.27 -21.27 -4.57
CA VAL A 101 -1.40 -19.87 -4.94
C VAL A 101 -0.08 -19.14 -4.67
N PHE A 102 0.46 -18.53 -5.71
CA PHE A 102 1.64 -17.68 -5.64
C PHE A 102 1.22 -16.22 -5.77
N VAL A 103 1.78 -15.36 -4.94
CA VAL A 103 1.44 -13.93 -4.92
C VAL A 103 2.70 -13.10 -5.11
N ILE A 104 2.80 -12.38 -6.21
CA ILE A 104 3.85 -11.39 -6.46
C ILE A 104 3.39 -10.07 -5.82
N CYS A 105 4.11 -9.62 -4.77
CA CYS A 105 3.77 -8.43 -4.00
C CYS A 105 5.04 -7.80 -3.43
N PRO A 106 5.10 -6.46 -3.28
CA PRO A 106 6.19 -5.80 -2.57
C PRO A 106 6.25 -6.25 -1.12
N SER A 107 7.45 -6.55 -0.63
CA SER A 107 7.67 -7.05 0.73
C SER A 107 7.24 -6.07 1.83
N THR A 108 7.19 -4.79 1.52
CA THR A 108 6.80 -3.70 2.44
C THR A 108 5.28 -3.42 2.43
N ASN A 109 4.51 -4.01 1.51
CA ASN A 109 3.06 -3.87 1.49
C ASN A 109 2.42 -4.80 2.53
N ILE A 110 2.55 -4.44 3.80
CA ILE A 110 2.16 -5.27 4.94
C ILE A 110 0.64 -5.50 4.98
N ASP A 111 -0.17 -4.53 4.60
CA ASP A 111 -1.62 -4.69 4.52
C ASP A 111 -2.00 -5.77 3.50
N ARG A 112 -1.35 -5.78 2.33
CA ARG A 112 -1.55 -6.78 1.30
C ARG A 112 -1.12 -8.17 1.75
N ILE A 113 0.03 -8.26 2.42
CA ILE A 113 0.52 -9.52 3.00
C ILE A 113 -0.46 -10.00 4.07
N ALA A 114 -1.00 -9.12 4.91
CA ALA A 114 -2.00 -9.44 5.91
C ALA A 114 -3.32 -9.92 5.26
N SER A 115 -3.74 -9.29 4.16
CA SER A 115 -4.92 -9.72 3.39
C SER A 115 -4.79 -11.17 2.92
N PHE A 116 -3.68 -11.56 2.32
CA PHE A 116 -3.45 -12.93 1.87
C PHE A 116 -3.22 -13.91 3.02
N HIS A 117 -2.55 -13.48 4.09
CA HIS A 117 -2.37 -14.29 5.30
C HIS A 117 -3.71 -14.65 5.93
N GLU A 118 -4.58 -13.67 6.16
CA GLU A 118 -5.91 -13.89 6.76
C GLU A 118 -6.86 -14.64 5.81
N ALA A 119 -6.73 -14.42 4.50
CA ALA A 119 -7.51 -15.09 3.47
C ALA A 119 -7.12 -16.57 3.29
N THR A 120 -5.93 -16.99 3.77
CA THR A 120 -5.44 -18.37 3.62
C THR A 120 -6.31 -19.33 4.45
N PRO A 121 -6.99 -20.32 3.81
CA PRO A 121 -7.89 -21.22 4.49
C PRO A 121 -7.21 -22.06 5.57
N ARG A 122 -7.99 -22.50 6.56
CA ARG A 122 -7.51 -23.51 7.53
C ARG A 122 -7.12 -24.79 6.77
N GLY A 123 -5.97 -25.36 7.13
CA GLY A 123 -5.43 -26.54 6.48
C GLY A 123 -4.44 -26.25 5.36
N LYS A 124 -4.39 -25.01 4.82
CA LYS A 124 -3.34 -24.56 3.91
C LYS A 124 -2.24 -23.78 4.64
N TYR A 125 -1.04 -23.79 4.06
CA TYR A 125 0.10 -23.05 4.60
C TYR A 125 0.15 -21.63 4.02
N PHE A 126 0.50 -20.66 4.85
CA PHE A 126 0.96 -19.34 4.37
C PHE A 126 2.49 -19.30 4.42
N LEU A 127 3.12 -19.17 3.26
CA LEU A 127 4.55 -19.32 3.06
C LEU A 127 5.20 -18.02 2.56
N CYS A 128 6.42 -17.79 3.01
CA CYS A 128 7.27 -16.72 2.52
C CYS A 128 8.75 -17.14 2.61
N ASP A 129 9.67 -16.32 2.14
CA ASP A 129 11.10 -16.54 2.40
C ASP A 129 11.55 -15.89 3.73
N ALA A 130 12.81 -16.12 4.11
CA ALA A 130 13.38 -15.57 5.34
C ALA A 130 13.34 -14.03 5.35
N TYR A 131 13.69 -13.38 4.24
CA TYR A 131 13.64 -11.92 4.12
C TYR A 131 12.23 -11.35 4.38
N GLN A 132 11.20 -11.95 3.75
CA GLN A 132 9.82 -11.54 3.98
C GLN A 132 9.40 -11.81 5.44
N LYS A 133 9.88 -12.92 6.02
CA LYS A 133 9.59 -13.25 7.42
C LYS A 133 10.16 -12.21 8.38
N ASP A 134 11.38 -11.72 8.13
CA ASP A 134 12.01 -10.68 8.95
C ASP A 134 11.20 -9.37 8.89
N ILE A 135 10.75 -8.96 7.71
CA ILE A 135 9.88 -7.79 7.54
C ILE A 135 8.55 -7.96 8.28
N ILE A 136 7.92 -9.13 8.18
CA ILE A 136 6.71 -9.49 8.92
C ILE A 136 6.93 -9.40 10.43
N GLU A 137 8.05 -9.87 10.95
CA GLU A 137 8.36 -9.80 12.38
C GLU A 137 8.55 -8.36 12.87
N ILE A 138 9.16 -7.49 12.05
CA ILE A 138 9.25 -6.06 12.34
C ILE A 138 7.84 -5.44 12.42
N ALA A 139 7.01 -5.68 11.42
CA ALA A 139 5.63 -5.18 11.40
C ALA A 139 4.81 -5.72 12.59
N ARG A 140 4.98 -7.00 12.95
CA ARG A 140 4.33 -7.63 14.09
C ARG A 140 4.71 -6.97 15.43
N LYS A 141 5.97 -6.63 15.62
CA LYS A 141 6.44 -5.95 16.84
C LYS A 141 5.81 -4.57 17.02
N HIS A 142 5.56 -3.86 15.93
CA HIS A 142 5.01 -2.49 15.97
C HIS A 142 3.48 -2.45 15.85
N GLY A 143 2.90 -3.26 14.99
CA GLY A 143 1.45 -3.25 14.69
C GLY A 143 0.67 -4.37 15.34
N GLY A 144 1.26 -5.55 15.51
CA GLY A 144 0.59 -6.75 15.99
C GLY A 144 0.11 -6.71 17.43
N VAL A 145 0.66 -5.80 18.25
CA VAL A 145 0.19 -5.55 19.64
C VAL A 145 -1.14 -4.79 19.68
N HIS A 146 -1.49 -4.09 18.60
CA HIS A 146 -2.70 -3.27 18.51
C HIS A 146 -3.75 -3.86 17.56
N SER A 147 -3.38 -4.88 16.78
CA SER A 147 -4.27 -5.50 15.81
C SER A 147 -3.92 -6.97 15.56
N SER A 148 -4.90 -7.86 15.69
CA SER A 148 -4.75 -9.28 15.34
C SER A 148 -4.37 -9.48 13.86
N LEU A 149 -4.76 -8.56 12.99
CA LEU A 149 -4.44 -8.56 11.55
C LEU A 149 -2.93 -8.64 11.29
N TYR A 150 -2.13 -7.92 12.08
CA TYR A 150 -0.67 -7.87 11.93
C TYR A 150 0.06 -8.89 12.83
N SER A 151 -0.64 -9.85 13.40
CA SER A 151 -0.03 -10.90 14.24
C SER A 151 0.73 -11.95 13.43
N PHE A 152 0.35 -12.20 12.18
CA PHE A 152 0.96 -13.13 11.22
C PHE A 152 1.31 -14.51 11.79
N ARG A 153 0.44 -15.06 12.67
CA ARG A 153 0.72 -16.28 13.45
C ARG A 153 1.00 -17.52 12.61
N LYS A 154 0.53 -17.55 11.35
CA LYS A 154 0.64 -18.69 10.44
C LYS A 154 1.74 -18.52 9.39
N ALA A 155 2.48 -17.42 9.40
CA ALA A 155 3.52 -17.15 8.42
C ALA A 155 4.76 -18.04 8.67
N LEU A 156 5.08 -18.93 7.74
CA LEU A 156 6.20 -19.86 7.82
C LEU A 156 7.20 -19.59 6.70
N VAL A 157 8.48 -19.82 7.01
CA VAL A 157 9.53 -19.78 6.00
C VAL A 157 9.52 -21.07 5.19
N TYR A 158 9.34 -20.94 3.87
CA TYR A 158 9.39 -22.07 2.94
C TYR A 158 10.79 -22.68 2.92
N ASN A 159 10.86 -24.00 3.12
CA ASN A 159 12.07 -24.78 3.07
C ASN A 159 11.77 -26.24 2.69
N ARG A 160 12.80 -27.01 2.35
CA ARG A 160 12.67 -28.42 1.91
C ARG A 160 11.94 -29.35 2.92
N PHE A 161 11.99 -29.03 4.21
CA PHE A 161 11.32 -29.87 5.24
C PHE A 161 9.81 -29.62 5.30
N LEU A 162 9.35 -28.47 4.82
CA LEU A 162 7.94 -28.13 4.70
C LEU A 162 7.37 -28.50 3.33
N GLU A 163 8.21 -28.76 2.34
CA GLU A 163 7.80 -28.92 0.94
C GLU A 163 6.73 -29.99 0.76
N GLU A 164 6.98 -31.22 1.21
CA GLU A 164 5.99 -32.31 1.10
C GLU A 164 4.67 -32.03 1.82
N LYS A 165 4.74 -31.42 2.99
CA LYS A 165 3.54 -31.06 3.78
C LYS A 165 2.74 -29.97 3.08
N ALA A 166 3.43 -28.96 2.55
CA ALA A 166 2.82 -27.86 1.81
C ALA A 166 2.22 -28.37 0.49
N GLU A 167 2.89 -29.27 -0.22
CA GLU A 167 2.42 -29.86 -1.46
C GLU A 167 1.15 -30.71 -1.25
N ARG A 168 1.05 -31.45 -0.13
CA ARG A 168 -0.17 -32.19 0.22
C ARG A 168 -1.32 -31.27 0.62
N ALA A 169 -1.06 -30.29 1.48
CA ALA A 169 -2.08 -29.44 2.06
C ALA A 169 -2.53 -28.28 1.15
N GLY A 170 -1.67 -27.86 0.22
CA GLY A 170 -1.81 -26.61 -0.51
C GLY A 170 -1.30 -25.40 0.27
N PHE A 171 -1.11 -24.27 -0.42
CA PHE A 171 -0.55 -23.07 0.19
C PHE A 171 -0.91 -21.77 -0.53
N CYS A 172 -0.69 -20.67 0.17
CA CYS A 172 -0.47 -19.33 -0.35
C CYS A 172 0.99 -18.95 -0.10
N MET A 173 1.76 -18.67 -1.14
CA MET A 173 3.17 -18.31 -1.06
C MET A 173 3.41 -16.91 -1.57
N MET A 174 3.97 -16.04 -0.71
CA MET A 174 4.45 -14.73 -1.12
C MET A 174 5.77 -14.89 -1.86
N VAL A 175 5.83 -14.41 -3.11
CA VAL A 175 6.99 -14.56 -3.99
C VAL A 175 7.47 -13.22 -4.55
N ARG A 176 8.72 -13.21 -5.00
CA ARG A 176 9.34 -12.11 -5.74
C ARG A 176 9.98 -12.66 -7.01
N THR A 177 10.28 -11.79 -7.95
CA THR A 177 10.91 -12.13 -9.25
C THR A 177 12.43 -12.35 -9.13
N SER A 178 12.89 -13.01 -8.08
CA SER A 178 14.30 -13.39 -7.87
C SER A 178 14.56 -14.87 -8.17
N GLY A 179 15.79 -15.23 -8.52
CA GLY A 179 16.17 -16.54 -9.04
C GLY A 179 15.62 -17.73 -8.25
N ARG A 180 15.70 -17.71 -6.91
CA ARG A 180 15.18 -18.77 -6.04
C ARG A 180 13.68 -19.04 -6.26
N PHE A 181 12.88 -17.98 -6.36
CA PHE A 181 11.44 -18.10 -6.59
C PHE A 181 11.14 -18.58 -8.01
N LEU A 182 11.95 -18.18 -9.00
CA LEU A 182 11.76 -18.61 -10.39
C LEU A 182 11.88 -20.13 -10.52
N GLU A 183 12.80 -20.76 -9.82
CA GLU A 183 12.93 -22.23 -9.78
C GLU A 183 11.68 -22.90 -9.17
N THR A 184 11.21 -22.38 -8.04
CA THR A 184 10.00 -22.89 -7.39
C THR A 184 8.77 -22.72 -8.28
N LEU A 185 8.57 -21.51 -8.86
CA LEU A 185 7.47 -21.23 -9.78
C LEU A 185 7.51 -22.16 -11.01
N LYS A 186 8.71 -22.38 -11.58
CA LYS A 186 8.90 -23.30 -12.70
C LYS A 186 8.49 -24.72 -12.33
N LYS A 187 8.97 -25.24 -11.18
CA LYS A 187 8.61 -26.58 -10.69
C LYS A 187 7.10 -26.79 -10.62
N TYR A 188 6.38 -25.86 -9.99
CA TYR A 188 4.93 -25.98 -9.83
C TYR A 188 4.17 -25.79 -11.14
N ARG A 189 4.62 -24.89 -12.01
CA ARG A 189 4.06 -24.71 -13.35
C ARG A 189 4.19 -25.97 -14.20
N GLU A 190 5.32 -26.66 -14.14
CA GLU A 190 5.55 -27.88 -14.93
C GLU A 190 4.76 -29.09 -14.40
N ASN A 191 4.58 -29.22 -13.10
CA ASN A 191 3.99 -30.41 -12.49
C ASN A 191 2.53 -30.25 -12.06
N HIS A 192 2.04 -29.02 -11.84
CA HIS A 192 0.74 -28.73 -11.22
C HIS A 192 0.02 -27.53 -11.83
N ASN A 193 0.25 -27.19 -13.09
CA ASN A 193 -0.21 -25.91 -13.68
C ASN A 193 -1.71 -25.64 -13.52
N SER A 194 -2.55 -26.69 -13.69
CA SER A 194 -4.01 -26.56 -13.54
C SER A 194 -4.47 -26.30 -12.10
N GLU A 195 -3.69 -26.69 -11.09
CA GLU A 195 -3.97 -26.49 -9.67
C GLU A 195 -3.35 -25.16 -9.14
N CYS A 196 -2.51 -24.51 -9.96
CA CYS A 196 -1.81 -23.28 -9.61
C CYS A 196 -2.61 -22.04 -10.00
N LEU A 197 -2.49 -21.01 -9.18
CA LEU A 197 -2.86 -19.64 -9.52
C LEU A 197 -1.68 -18.70 -9.23
N LEU A 198 -1.32 -17.89 -10.20
CA LEU A 198 -0.38 -16.78 -10.01
C LEU A 198 -1.15 -15.46 -9.87
N ILE A 199 -1.01 -14.79 -8.74
CA ILE A 199 -1.61 -13.48 -8.49
C ILE A 199 -0.52 -12.41 -8.59
N TYR A 200 -0.68 -11.48 -9.52
CA TYR A 200 0.10 -10.27 -9.57
C TYR A 200 -0.60 -9.17 -8.75
N SER A 201 0.03 -8.73 -7.66
CA SER A 201 -0.55 -7.80 -6.69
C SER A 201 0.28 -6.54 -6.53
N MET A 202 0.70 -5.98 -7.68
CA MET A 202 1.44 -4.72 -7.80
C MET A 202 0.77 -3.84 -8.86
N TRP A 203 1.24 -2.61 -8.99
CA TRP A 203 0.79 -1.71 -10.05
C TRP A 203 1.09 -2.27 -11.44
N ASP A 204 0.09 -2.29 -12.32
CA ASP A 204 0.18 -2.87 -13.68
C ASP A 204 1.15 -2.10 -14.60
N GLY A 205 1.46 -0.83 -14.29
CA GLY A 205 2.48 -0.08 -15.00
C GLY A 205 3.86 -0.74 -14.98
N TYR A 206 4.17 -1.52 -13.94
CA TYR A 206 5.43 -2.28 -13.91
C TYR A 206 5.43 -3.45 -14.91
N LEU A 207 4.27 -4.04 -15.24
CA LEU A 207 4.19 -5.11 -16.23
C LEU A 207 4.51 -4.63 -17.66
N ARG A 208 4.22 -3.36 -17.94
CA ARG A 208 4.43 -2.75 -19.27
C ARG A 208 5.89 -2.40 -19.58
N GLN A 209 6.77 -2.52 -18.58
CA GLN A 209 8.20 -2.27 -18.79
C GLN A 209 8.83 -3.42 -19.59
N SER A 210 9.62 -3.06 -20.61
CA SER A 210 10.30 -4.04 -21.46
C SER A 210 11.16 -5.01 -20.67
N GLY A 211 11.06 -6.31 -20.95
CA GLY A 211 11.83 -7.35 -20.27
C GLY A 211 11.34 -7.68 -18.85
N ASN A 212 10.11 -7.31 -18.50
CA ASN A 212 9.58 -7.57 -17.16
C ASN A 212 9.34 -9.08 -16.93
N VAL A 213 10.07 -9.63 -15.95
CA VAL A 213 9.97 -11.04 -15.56
C VAL A 213 8.55 -11.40 -15.07
N SER A 214 7.85 -10.47 -14.41
CA SER A 214 6.48 -10.70 -13.92
C SER A 214 5.50 -10.96 -15.05
N GLN A 215 5.61 -10.23 -16.18
CA GLN A 215 4.75 -10.46 -17.34
C GLN A 215 4.99 -11.85 -17.92
N SER A 216 6.25 -12.24 -18.11
CA SER A 216 6.61 -13.57 -18.62
C SER A 216 6.12 -14.69 -17.69
N LEU A 217 6.11 -14.46 -16.38
CA LEU A 217 5.53 -15.41 -15.41
C LEU A 217 4.00 -15.49 -15.55
N MET A 218 3.32 -14.35 -15.65
CA MET A 218 1.86 -14.30 -15.84
C MET A 218 1.43 -15.06 -17.10
N ASP A 219 2.15 -14.86 -18.20
CA ASP A 219 1.89 -15.53 -19.48
C ASP A 219 2.17 -17.05 -19.43
N GLY A 220 3.09 -17.47 -18.57
CA GLY A 220 3.49 -18.87 -18.43
C GLY A 220 2.58 -19.74 -17.56
N PHE A 221 1.75 -19.14 -16.69
CA PHE A 221 0.79 -19.88 -15.87
C PHE A 221 -0.55 -20.02 -16.57
N GLN A 222 -1.16 -21.22 -16.51
CA GLN A 222 -2.51 -21.46 -17.05
C GLN A 222 -3.56 -20.55 -16.40
N ASN A 223 -3.41 -20.30 -15.09
CA ASN A 223 -4.28 -19.41 -14.33
C ASN A 223 -3.43 -18.31 -13.74
N SER A 224 -3.63 -17.10 -14.21
CA SER A 224 -3.00 -15.89 -13.67
C SER A 224 -4.01 -14.75 -13.61
N ILE A 225 -3.91 -13.91 -12.59
CA ILE A 225 -4.80 -12.75 -12.44
C ILE A 225 -4.04 -11.54 -11.87
N HIS A 226 -4.54 -10.36 -12.19
CA HIS A 226 -4.18 -9.12 -11.53
C HIS A 226 -5.18 -8.85 -10.39
N LEU A 227 -4.70 -8.81 -9.15
CA LEU A 227 -5.50 -8.49 -7.96
C LEU A 227 -4.76 -7.45 -7.13
N HIS A 228 -5.09 -6.20 -7.36
CA HIS A 228 -4.38 -5.06 -6.77
C HIS A 228 -5.36 -3.94 -6.37
N THR A 229 -4.97 -3.15 -5.40
CA THR A 229 -5.54 -1.83 -5.09
C THR A 229 -4.43 -0.83 -4.83
N SER A 230 -4.67 0.42 -5.19
CA SER A 230 -3.68 1.49 -5.11
C SER A 230 -3.19 1.72 -3.68
N GLY A 231 -1.93 2.13 -3.56
CA GLY A 231 -1.37 2.68 -2.32
C GLY A 231 -1.71 4.16 -2.12
N HIS A 232 -2.25 4.84 -3.13
CA HIS A 232 -2.42 6.29 -3.18
C HIS A 232 -3.89 6.72 -3.01
N ALA A 233 -4.06 7.99 -2.64
CA ALA A 233 -5.36 8.60 -2.40
C ALA A 233 -6.25 8.59 -3.64
N THR A 234 -7.53 8.26 -3.47
CA THR A 234 -8.56 8.48 -4.50
C THR A 234 -8.88 9.96 -4.62
N ASN A 235 -9.48 10.39 -5.75
CA ASN A 235 -9.96 11.77 -5.91
C ASN A 235 -10.88 12.18 -4.75
N GLN A 236 -11.76 11.29 -4.32
CA GLN A 236 -12.64 11.51 -3.16
C GLN A 236 -11.85 11.73 -1.87
N ALA A 237 -10.82 10.92 -1.61
CA ALA A 237 -9.96 11.06 -0.43
C ALA A 237 -9.19 12.41 -0.42
N ILE A 238 -8.72 12.85 -1.59
CA ILE A 238 -8.08 14.17 -1.74
C ILE A 238 -9.06 15.28 -1.37
N VAL A 239 -10.29 15.25 -1.92
CA VAL A 239 -11.34 16.24 -1.61
C VAL A 239 -11.68 16.25 -0.12
N GLU A 240 -11.82 15.07 0.50
CA GLU A 240 -12.14 14.94 1.92
C GLU A 240 -11.01 15.47 2.82
N VAL A 241 -9.74 15.23 2.48
CA VAL A 241 -8.60 15.80 3.21
C VAL A 241 -8.59 17.31 3.07
N CYS A 242 -8.68 17.87 1.86
CA CYS A 242 -8.73 19.31 1.62
C CYS A 242 -9.87 19.98 2.42
N SER A 243 -11.07 19.39 2.38
CA SER A 243 -12.24 19.88 3.10
C SER A 243 -12.11 19.77 4.62
N THR A 244 -11.33 18.81 5.10
CA THR A 244 -11.10 18.60 6.54
C THR A 244 -10.09 19.61 7.09
N VAL A 245 -8.95 19.83 6.39
CA VAL A 245 -7.89 20.72 6.89
C VAL A 245 -8.03 22.15 6.40
N ARG A 246 -8.94 22.43 5.46
CA ARG A 246 -9.34 23.77 4.97
C ARG A 246 -8.16 24.74 4.84
N PRO A 247 -7.24 24.51 3.87
CA PRO A 247 -6.07 25.36 3.71
C PRO A 247 -6.47 26.80 3.41
N THR A 248 -5.89 27.76 4.16
CA THR A 248 -6.27 29.17 4.08
C THR A 248 -5.48 29.95 3.02
N ARG A 249 -4.32 29.42 2.58
CA ARG A 249 -3.43 30.09 1.62
C ARG A 249 -3.35 29.33 0.31
N ALA A 250 -2.90 28.06 0.34
CA ALA A 250 -2.72 27.28 -0.87
C ALA A 250 -2.81 25.77 -0.64
N ILE A 251 -3.22 25.06 -1.70
CA ILE A 251 -2.96 23.65 -1.92
C ILE A 251 -1.80 23.57 -2.91
N ILE A 252 -0.76 22.83 -2.57
CA ILE A 252 0.40 22.55 -3.44
C ILE A 252 0.35 21.07 -3.82
N PRO A 253 -0.03 20.74 -5.07
CA PRO A 253 0.00 19.36 -5.56
C PRO A 253 1.42 18.84 -5.70
N ILE A 254 1.65 17.62 -5.20
CA ILE A 254 2.91 16.89 -5.38
C ILE A 254 2.64 15.47 -5.89
N HIS A 255 3.68 14.76 -6.31
CA HIS A 255 3.62 13.37 -6.74
C HIS A 255 2.48 13.12 -7.73
N THR A 256 2.39 13.96 -8.78
CA THR A 256 1.36 13.85 -9.82
C THR A 256 1.93 14.24 -11.19
N PHE A 257 1.56 13.48 -12.22
CA PHE A 257 1.84 13.84 -13.61
C PHE A 257 0.82 14.86 -14.18
N SER A 258 -0.23 15.17 -13.45
CA SER A 258 -1.34 16.00 -13.92
C SER A 258 -1.80 17.00 -12.86
N PRO A 259 -0.92 17.91 -12.39
CA PRO A 259 -1.28 18.88 -11.34
C PRO A 259 -2.48 19.75 -11.73
N ALA A 260 -2.65 20.06 -13.00
CA ALA A 260 -3.79 20.83 -13.51
C ALA A 260 -5.16 20.16 -13.25
N LYS A 261 -5.21 18.83 -13.09
CA LYS A 261 -6.44 18.10 -12.78
C LYS A 261 -6.99 18.41 -11.38
N PHE A 262 -6.19 19.00 -10.47
CA PHE A 262 -6.70 19.50 -9.19
C PHE A 262 -7.81 20.54 -9.35
N ALA A 263 -7.74 21.38 -10.39
CA ALA A 263 -8.81 22.34 -10.69
C ALA A 263 -10.17 21.67 -10.95
N GLY A 264 -10.16 20.45 -11.51
CA GLY A 264 -11.37 19.66 -11.78
C GLY A 264 -12.00 19.02 -10.54
N LEU A 265 -11.37 19.07 -9.36
CA LEU A 265 -11.92 18.52 -8.13
C LEU A 265 -12.99 19.41 -7.47
N GLY A 266 -13.25 20.61 -8.00
CA GLY A 266 -14.26 21.53 -7.44
C GLY A 266 -13.92 22.05 -6.04
N LEU A 267 -12.64 22.14 -5.69
CA LEU A 267 -12.18 22.61 -4.38
C LEU A 267 -12.30 24.13 -4.29
N PRO A 268 -12.88 24.69 -3.21
CA PRO A 268 -13.01 26.15 -3.03
C PRO A 268 -11.73 26.80 -2.47
N PHE A 269 -10.56 26.22 -2.76
CA PHE A 269 -9.26 26.65 -2.25
C PHE A 269 -8.33 27.04 -3.40
N HIS A 270 -7.40 27.96 -3.12
CA HIS A 270 -6.37 28.31 -4.09
C HIS A 270 -5.42 27.14 -4.31
N ILE A 271 -5.16 26.80 -5.58
CA ILE A 271 -4.24 25.75 -5.99
C ILE A 271 -3.00 26.41 -6.60
N GLU A 272 -1.85 26.15 -6.00
CA GLU A 272 -0.57 26.68 -6.44
C GLU A 272 0.24 25.57 -7.12
N HIS A 273 0.64 25.80 -8.37
CA HIS A 273 1.45 24.87 -9.13
C HIS A 273 2.90 25.31 -9.10
N LEU A 274 3.74 24.55 -8.41
CA LEU A 274 5.17 24.81 -8.29
C LEU A 274 5.97 23.85 -9.20
N SER A 275 6.98 24.41 -9.85
CA SER A 275 8.03 23.65 -10.51
C SER A 275 9.12 23.26 -9.50
N ASP A 276 9.92 22.23 -9.84
CA ASP A 276 11.06 21.82 -9.02
C ASP A 276 12.02 23.00 -8.78
N GLY A 277 12.39 23.20 -7.52
CA GLY A 277 13.24 24.30 -7.10
C GLY A 277 12.55 25.67 -6.94
N GLN A 278 11.26 25.79 -7.25
CA GLN A 278 10.52 27.01 -7.03
C GLN A 278 10.19 27.21 -5.54
N VAL A 279 10.34 28.44 -5.07
CA VAL A 279 10.04 28.84 -3.68
C VAL A 279 8.63 29.39 -3.58
N PHE A 280 7.86 28.87 -2.61
CA PHE A 280 6.57 29.42 -2.20
C PHE A 280 6.68 30.05 -0.81
N GLU A 281 6.37 31.33 -0.73
CA GLU A 281 6.47 32.13 0.51
C GLU A 281 5.11 32.17 1.22
N VAL A 282 5.05 31.66 2.45
CA VAL A 282 3.81 31.65 3.26
C VAL A 282 3.71 32.95 4.05
N LYS A 283 3.17 34.00 3.43
CA LYS A 283 2.98 35.32 4.07
C LYS A 283 1.83 35.36 5.07
#